data_345447d06a2949d2e3b53fdedf4abf8e
#
_entry.id   345447d06a2949d2e3b53fdedf4abf8e
#
_cell.length_a   1.000
_cell.length_b   1.000
_cell.length_c   1.000
_cell.angle_alpha   90.00
_cell.angle_beta   90.00
_cell.angle_gamma   90.00
#
_symmetry.space_group_name_H-M   'P 1'
#
loop_
_entity.id
_entity.type
_entity.pdbx_description
1 polymer ?
#
loop_
_entity_poly.entity_id
_entity_poly.type
_entity_poly.pdbx_seq_one_letter_code
_entity_poly.pdbx_strand_id
1 'polypeptide(L)'
;MKENNLAHNVFFTLKDSSEASVEKLVEECYTYLKDAPGVIAFYAGPIVAENKRGVNITDFQVGLHLVFSNIEYHDQYQVSEKHNVFVERNKDNWAKVRVFDTYVK
;
A
#
# COMPACT_ATOMS: atom_id res chain seq x y z
N MET A 1 -18.18 13.14 -6.55
CA MET A 1 -17.08 12.43 -5.84
C MET A 1 -16.89 11.02 -6.37
N LYS A 2 -17.97 10.29 -6.56
CA LYS A 2 -17.93 8.91 -7.05
C LYS A 2 -17.15 8.73 -8.35
N GLU A 3 -17.18 9.71 -9.24
CA GLU A 3 -16.47 9.66 -10.53
C GLU A 3 -15.04 10.16 -10.46
N ASN A 4 -14.62 10.68 -9.31
CA ASN A 4 -13.26 11.14 -9.15
C ASN A 4 -12.30 9.97 -8.98
N ASN A 5 -11.05 10.20 -9.34
CA ASN A 5 -9.98 9.25 -9.00
C ASN A 5 -9.87 9.13 -7.49
N LEU A 6 -9.45 7.95 -7.03
CA LEU A 6 -9.28 7.69 -5.61
C LEU A 6 -7.82 7.29 -5.35
N ALA A 7 -7.16 8.02 -4.46
CA ALA A 7 -5.82 7.68 -4.01
C ALA A 7 -5.91 6.83 -2.73
N HIS A 8 -5.32 5.65 -2.79
CA HIS A 8 -5.30 4.66 -1.71
C HIS A 8 -3.86 4.52 -1.24
N ASN A 9 -3.58 4.97 -0.03
CA ASN A 9 -2.23 4.97 0.53
C ASN A 9 -2.19 4.10 1.77
N VAL A 10 -1.26 3.15 1.79
CA VAL A 10 -1.15 2.18 2.88
C VAL A 10 0.27 2.23 3.44
N PHE A 11 0.38 2.27 4.76
CA PHE A 11 1.69 2.29 5.43
C PHE A 11 1.79 1.11 6.38
N PHE A 12 2.83 0.30 6.17
CA PHE A 12 3.05 -0.94 6.92
C PHE A 12 4.14 -0.77 7.95
N THR A 13 3.82 -1.07 9.20
CA THR A 13 4.81 -1.22 10.27
C THR A 13 5.05 -2.72 10.45
N LEU A 14 6.30 -3.15 10.29
CA LEU A 14 6.65 -4.57 10.31
C LEU A 14 7.18 -5.00 11.68
N LYS A 15 6.87 -6.24 12.07
CA LYS A 15 7.43 -6.88 13.26
C LYS A 15 8.92 -7.14 13.04
N ASP A 16 9.25 -7.83 11.95
CA ASP A 16 10.63 -7.96 11.47
C ASP A 16 10.83 -6.88 10.42
N SER A 17 11.53 -5.81 10.77
CA SER A 17 11.78 -4.66 9.91
C SER A 17 13.16 -4.70 9.26
N SER A 18 13.75 -5.89 9.14
CA SER A 18 15.02 -6.08 8.44
C SER A 18 14.92 -5.63 6.99
N GLU A 19 16.05 -5.31 6.40
CA GLU A 19 16.12 -4.91 4.99
C GLU A 19 15.51 -5.99 4.08
N ALA A 20 15.79 -7.26 4.36
CA ALA A 20 15.25 -8.37 3.58
C ALA A 20 13.73 -8.44 3.66
N SER A 21 13.14 -8.23 4.84
CA SER A 21 11.68 -8.23 5.01
C SER A 21 11.03 -7.04 4.32
N VAL A 22 11.66 -5.87 4.36
CA VAL A 22 11.18 -4.67 3.66
C VAL A 22 11.18 -4.92 2.15
N GLU A 23 12.28 -5.42 1.59
CA GLU A 23 12.37 -5.72 0.16
C GLU A 23 11.34 -6.76 -0.26
N LYS A 24 11.14 -7.80 0.55
CA LYS A 24 10.13 -8.81 0.26
C LYS A 24 8.74 -8.20 0.15
N LEU A 25 8.36 -7.36 1.10
CA LEU A 25 7.03 -6.74 1.08
C LEU A 25 6.85 -5.85 -0.15
N VAL A 26 7.85 -5.04 -0.49
CA VAL A 26 7.80 -4.20 -1.68
C VAL A 26 7.60 -5.05 -2.94
N GLU A 27 8.37 -6.13 -3.09
CA GLU A 27 8.26 -7.04 -4.23
C GLU A 27 6.87 -7.71 -4.29
N GLU A 28 6.33 -8.12 -3.13
CA GLU A 28 5.01 -8.73 -3.06
C GLU A 28 3.91 -7.74 -3.49
N CYS A 29 4.05 -6.46 -3.14
CA CYS A 29 3.14 -5.42 -3.60
C CYS A 29 3.10 -5.38 -5.14
N TYR A 30 4.27 -5.35 -5.78
CA TYR A 30 4.35 -5.32 -7.24
C TYR A 30 3.84 -6.62 -7.88
N THR A 31 4.12 -7.75 -7.26
CA THR A 31 3.69 -9.04 -7.81
C THR A 31 2.18 -9.22 -7.80
N TYR A 32 1.52 -8.84 -6.71
CA TYR A 32 0.10 -9.17 -6.51
C TYR A 32 -0.86 -8.02 -6.75
N LEU A 33 -0.41 -6.77 -6.61
CA LEU A 33 -1.34 -5.63 -6.53
C LEU A 33 -1.25 -4.68 -7.73
N LYS A 34 -0.15 -4.68 -8.44
CA LYS A 34 0.14 -3.68 -9.47
C LYS A 34 -0.89 -3.64 -10.59
N ASP A 35 -1.35 -4.81 -11.04
CA ASP A 35 -2.18 -4.91 -12.24
C ASP A 35 -3.68 -5.04 -11.93
N ALA A 36 -4.10 -4.59 -10.76
CA ALA A 36 -5.52 -4.61 -10.41
C ALA A 36 -6.34 -3.74 -11.37
N PRO A 37 -7.55 -4.20 -11.77
CA PRO A 37 -8.40 -3.40 -12.65
C PRO A 37 -8.65 -2.00 -12.12
N GLY A 38 -8.60 -1.01 -12.99
CA GLY A 38 -8.87 0.39 -12.66
C GLY A 38 -7.70 1.14 -12.03
N VAL A 39 -6.56 0.50 -11.80
CA VAL A 39 -5.35 1.17 -11.30
C VAL A 39 -4.75 2.01 -12.42
N ILE A 40 -4.59 3.30 -12.16
CA ILE A 40 -3.98 4.24 -13.10
C ILE A 40 -2.60 4.73 -12.64
N ALA A 41 -2.25 4.50 -11.39
CA ALA A 41 -0.89 4.74 -10.87
C ALA A 41 -0.62 3.77 -9.74
N PHE A 42 0.60 3.26 -9.67
CA PHE A 42 1.00 2.29 -8.67
C PHE A 42 2.46 2.50 -8.29
N TYR A 43 2.72 2.61 -6.98
CA TYR A 43 4.08 2.70 -6.45
C TYR A 43 4.14 2.04 -5.09
N ALA A 44 5.27 1.39 -4.78
CA ALA A 44 5.55 0.88 -3.46
C ALA A 44 7.05 1.02 -3.20
N GLY A 45 7.41 1.29 -1.95
CA GLY A 45 8.81 1.45 -1.61
C GLY A 45 9.04 1.64 -0.12
N PRO A 46 10.32 1.64 0.28
CA PRO A 46 10.68 1.82 1.68
C PRO A 46 10.54 3.27 2.12
N ILE A 47 10.44 3.46 3.44
CA ILE A 47 10.45 4.79 4.05
C ILE A 47 11.75 5.54 3.70
N VAL A 48 11.65 6.86 3.59
CA VAL A 48 12.82 7.75 3.53
C VAL A 48 13.28 8.02 4.96
N ALA A 49 14.14 7.15 5.47
CA ALA A 49 14.53 7.17 6.88
C ALA A 49 15.32 8.43 7.27
N GLU A 50 15.94 9.10 6.30
CA GLU A 50 16.70 10.34 6.53
C GLU A 50 15.82 11.53 6.88
N ASN A 51 14.52 11.49 6.51
CA ASN A 51 13.61 12.60 6.76
C ASN A 51 13.03 12.47 8.18
N LYS A 52 13.50 13.33 9.07
CA LYS A 52 13.16 13.29 10.50
C LYS A 52 12.66 14.64 11.02
N ARG A 53 11.98 15.42 10.19
CA ARG A 53 11.34 16.67 10.65
C ARG A 53 10.23 16.35 11.64
N GLY A 54 9.85 17.30 12.48
CA GLY A 54 8.77 17.09 13.45
C GLY A 54 7.44 16.62 12.85
N VAL A 55 7.20 16.94 11.57
CA VAL A 55 5.98 16.53 10.87
C VAL A 55 6.09 15.16 10.20
N ASN A 56 7.29 14.60 10.11
CA ASN A 56 7.47 13.26 9.50
C ASN A 56 7.02 12.17 10.47
N ILE A 57 6.21 11.26 9.96
CA ILE A 57 5.85 10.03 10.66
C ILE A 57 6.86 8.97 10.22
N THR A 58 7.54 8.35 11.16
CA THR A 58 8.66 7.44 10.87
C THR A 58 8.48 6.05 11.47
N ASP A 59 7.27 5.72 11.92
CA ASP A 59 6.97 4.44 12.56
C ASP A 59 6.47 3.37 11.59
N PHE A 60 6.82 3.48 10.31
CA PHE A 60 6.48 2.50 9.30
C PHE A 60 7.72 2.19 8.45
N GLN A 61 7.70 1.09 7.70
CA GLN A 61 8.83 0.70 6.86
C GLN A 61 8.50 0.72 5.38
N VAL A 62 7.24 0.49 4.99
CA VAL A 62 6.85 0.41 3.57
C VAL A 62 5.61 1.25 3.33
N GLY A 63 5.65 2.03 2.26
CA GLY A 63 4.50 2.74 1.73
C GLY A 63 4.02 2.10 0.43
N LEU A 64 2.71 1.96 0.29
CA LEU A 64 2.04 1.45 -0.90
C LEU A 64 1.06 2.49 -1.38
N HIS A 65 1.12 2.83 -2.66
CA HIS A 65 0.32 3.90 -3.23
C HIS A 65 -0.35 3.45 -4.51
N LEU A 66 -1.67 3.47 -4.53
CA LEU A 66 -2.45 3.18 -5.73
C LEU A 66 -3.39 4.34 -6.00
N VAL A 67 -3.61 4.64 -7.27
CA VAL A 67 -4.68 5.53 -7.68
C VAL A 67 -5.63 4.73 -8.58
N PHE A 68 -6.89 4.66 -8.18
CA PHE A 68 -7.95 4.01 -8.95
C PHE A 68 -8.74 5.07 -9.72
N SER A 69 -9.26 4.70 -10.88
CA SER A 69 -10.06 5.62 -11.69
C SER A 69 -11.41 5.95 -11.06
N ASN A 70 -11.90 5.13 -10.12
CA ASN A 70 -13.10 5.40 -9.33
C ASN A 70 -13.15 4.47 -8.12
N ILE A 71 -14.14 4.72 -7.24
CA ILE A 71 -14.27 3.94 -5.99
C ILE A 71 -14.72 2.51 -6.23
N GLU A 72 -15.47 2.25 -7.30
CA GLU A 72 -15.93 0.89 -7.60
C GLU A 72 -14.74 -0.04 -7.87
N TYR A 73 -13.72 0.43 -8.56
CA TYR A 73 -12.50 -0.36 -8.77
C TYR A 73 -11.73 -0.58 -7.47
N HIS A 74 -11.68 0.43 -6.60
CA HIS A 74 -11.09 0.27 -5.27
C HIS A 74 -11.82 -0.83 -4.49
N ASP A 75 -13.15 -0.83 -4.52
CA ASP A 75 -13.94 -1.81 -3.77
C ASP A 75 -13.73 -3.23 -4.32
N GLN A 76 -13.64 -3.39 -5.64
CA GLN A 76 -13.32 -4.68 -6.27
C GLN A 76 -11.93 -5.17 -5.87
N TYR A 77 -10.96 -4.26 -5.82
CA TYR A 77 -9.59 -4.57 -5.41
C TYR A 77 -9.55 -5.15 -4.00
N GLN A 78 -10.29 -4.56 -3.07
CA GLN A 78 -10.29 -4.98 -1.66
C GLN A 78 -10.74 -6.43 -1.46
N VAL A 79 -11.56 -6.96 -2.35
CA VAL A 79 -12.10 -8.32 -2.25
C VAL A 79 -11.54 -9.27 -3.32
N SER A 80 -10.58 -8.82 -4.11
CA SER A 80 -10.01 -9.63 -5.18
C SER A 80 -9.17 -10.77 -4.65
N GLU A 81 -9.06 -11.84 -5.45
CA GLU A 81 -8.25 -13.01 -5.08
C GLU A 81 -6.78 -12.63 -4.87
N LYS A 82 -6.22 -11.82 -5.76
CA LYS A 82 -4.81 -11.40 -5.64
C LYS A 82 -4.55 -10.61 -4.37
N HIS A 83 -5.48 -9.72 -4.00
CA HIS A 83 -5.37 -8.97 -2.75
C HIS A 83 -5.41 -9.91 -1.55
N ASN A 84 -6.33 -10.88 -1.57
CA ASN A 84 -6.45 -11.85 -0.48
C ASN A 84 -5.18 -12.71 -0.35
N VAL A 85 -4.60 -13.14 -1.46
CA VAL A 85 -3.33 -13.89 -1.45
C VAL A 85 -2.20 -13.03 -0.89
N PHE A 86 -2.12 -11.78 -1.30
CA PHE A 86 -1.12 -10.84 -0.77
C PHE A 86 -1.23 -10.71 0.75
N VAL A 87 -2.44 -10.51 1.26
CA VAL A 87 -2.67 -10.38 2.71
C VAL A 87 -2.25 -11.66 3.43
N GLU A 88 -2.70 -12.82 2.96
CA GLU A 88 -2.38 -14.10 3.59
C GLU A 88 -0.86 -14.37 3.64
N ARG A 89 -0.15 -13.99 2.58
CA ARG A 89 1.29 -14.23 2.50
C ARG A 89 2.11 -13.29 3.40
N ASN A 90 1.56 -12.14 3.78
CA ASN A 90 2.37 -11.08 4.40
C ASN A 90 1.88 -10.65 5.79
N LYS A 91 0.63 -10.90 6.14
CA LYS A 91 0.01 -10.35 7.36
C LYS A 91 0.72 -10.73 8.65
N ASP A 92 1.35 -11.90 8.71
CA ASP A 92 1.98 -12.37 9.94
C ASP A 92 3.16 -11.50 10.38
N ASN A 93 3.75 -10.76 9.44
CA ASN A 93 4.84 -9.83 9.75
C ASN A 93 4.35 -8.39 9.96
N TRP A 94 3.06 -8.13 9.87
CA TRP A 94 2.54 -6.77 10.07
C TRP A 94 2.25 -6.52 11.55
N ALA A 95 2.92 -5.50 12.12
CA ALA A 95 2.59 -5.02 13.46
C ALA A 95 1.42 -4.03 13.40
N LYS A 96 1.37 -3.22 12.33
CA LYS A 96 0.33 -2.20 12.16
C LYS A 96 0.19 -1.88 10.68
N VAL A 97 -1.04 -1.67 10.23
CA VAL A 97 -1.34 -1.21 8.87
C VAL A 97 -2.25 0.00 8.99
N ARG A 98 -1.89 1.08 8.31
CA ARG A 98 -2.69 2.31 8.28
C ARG A 98 -3.03 2.67 6.85
N VAL A 99 -4.29 3.01 6.62
CA VAL A 99 -4.81 3.30 5.28
C VAL A 99 -5.33 4.74 5.25
N PHE A 100 -4.95 5.47 4.22
CA PHE A 100 -5.41 6.83 3.99
C PHE A 100 -5.98 6.92 2.58
N ASP A 101 -7.29 7.09 2.49
CA ASP A 101 -8.00 7.18 1.22
C ASP A 101 -8.51 8.60 1.00
N THR A 102 -8.20 9.17 -0.15
CA THR A 102 -8.74 10.48 -0.53
C THR A 102 -9.19 10.43 -1.99
N TYR A 103 -10.21 11.22 -2.30
CA TYR A 103 -10.47 11.51 -3.71
C TYR A 103 -9.43 12.50 -4.20
N VAL A 104 -9.00 12.34 -5.44
CA VAL A 104 -8.02 13.23 -6.06
C VAL A 104 -8.55 13.69 -7.42
N LYS A 105 -8.10 14.85 -7.81
CA LYS A 105 -8.51 15.46 -9.07
C LYS A 105 -7.45 15.32 -10.15
#